data_443dcb2cd1455cf6886e5f82816cdef1
#
_entry.id   443dcb2cd1455cf6886e5f82816cdef1
#
_cell.length_a   1.000
_cell.length_b   1.000
_cell.length_c   1.000
_cell.angle_alpha   90.00
_cell.angle_beta   90.00
_cell.angle_gamma   90.00
#
_symmetry.space_group_name_H-M   'P 1'
#
loop_
_entity.id
_entity.type
_entity.pdbx_description
1 polymer ?
#
loop_
_entity_poly.entity_id
_entity_poly.type
_entity_poly.pdbx_seq_one_letter_code
_entity_poly.pdbx_strand_id
1 'polypeptide(L)'
;MPTESSLSCPKIALIDGDILTYRLGFGGQKKLPDGTVEPIPDKVMKHRVDDFISDMLMFHLPAVEDYEGYLSLNSDDNYRHAIAVTAPYKGNRTEMAKPVHYELIREHLLTSWEFHGIIGQEADDSLAQEQTRLGNYSVICSIDKDMLQVPGWHWNFVKREMRYVNESEGFYSFCIQLLTGDRTDNIVGIRGIGPAKAAKCLSQASTSREQLRAVSEVYRQSGDGLLRHFRENCG
;
A
#
# COMPACT_ATOMS: atom_id res chain seq x y z
N MET A 1 -7.83 -9.73 -24.17
CA MET A 1 -7.08 -9.77 -22.90
C MET A 1 -5.79 -10.52 -23.17
N PRO A 2 -4.61 -9.97 -22.86
CA PRO A 2 -3.40 -10.78 -22.93
C PRO A 2 -3.54 -11.95 -21.95
N THR A 3 -3.21 -13.13 -22.39
CA THR A 3 -3.15 -14.30 -21.50
C THR A 3 -1.95 -14.14 -20.56
N GLU A 4 -2.03 -14.59 -19.32
CA GLU A 4 -0.91 -14.50 -18.34
C GLU A 4 0.43 -15.00 -18.92
N SER A 5 0.38 -15.94 -19.86
CA SER A 5 1.55 -16.46 -20.57
C SER A 5 2.26 -15.48 -21.52
N SER A 6 1.67 -14.31 -21.79
CA SER A 6 2.25 -13.25 -22.65
C SER A 6 2.83 -12.07 -21.85
N LEU A 7 2.69 -12.07 -20.52
CA LEU A 7 3.22 -11.01 -19.67
C LEU A 7 4.72 -11.25 -19.44
N SER A 8 5.54 -10.21 -19.64
CA SER A 8 6.97 -10.27 -19.28
C SER A 8 7.15 -10.41 -17.77
N CYS A 9 8.13 -11.20 -17.34
CA CYS A 9 8.54 -11.22 -15.94
C CYS A 9 9.08 -9.84 -15.55
N PRO A 10 8.70 -9.34 -14.36
CA PRO A 10 9.21 -8.06 -13.86
C PRO A 10 10.73 -8.13 -13.63
N LYS A 11 11.41 -7.01 -13.88
CA LYS A 11 12.86 -6.85 -13.76
C LYS A 11 13.25 -5.94 -12.60
N ILE A 12 12.35 -5.11 -12.12
CA ILE A 12 12.58 -4.16 -11.02
C ILE A 12 11.61 -4.46 -9.89
N ALA A 13 12.13 -4.63 -8.67
CA ALA A 13 11.32 -4.70 -7.47
C ALA A 13 11.12 -3.31 -6.86
N LEU A 14 9.87 -2.90 -6.66
CA LEU A 14 9.49 -1.67 -5.98
C LEU A 14 9.09 -2.01 -4.55
N ILE A 15 9.93 -1.67 -3.57
CA ILE A 15 9.82 -2.19 -2.20
C ILE A 15 9.20 -1.15 -1.26
N ASP A 16 8.13 -1.54 -0.60
CA ASP A 16 7.46 -0.76 0.43
C ASP A 16 8.27 -0.78 1.74
N GLY A 17 9.05 0.27 1.96
CA GLY A 17 9.92 0.41 3.12
C GLY A 17 9.17 0.71 4.41
N ASP A 18 8.04 1.40 4.34
CA ASP A 18 7.24 1.73 5.52
C ASP A 18 6.63 0.45 6.12
N ILE A 19 5.96 -0.35 5.32
CA ILE A 19 5.40 -1.64 5.75
C ILE A 19 6.53 -2.58 6.22
N LEU A 20 7.64 -2.63 5.49
CA LEU A 20 8.79 -3.46 5.84
C LEU A 20 9.37 -3.08 7.22
N THR A 21 9.50 -1.78 7.50
CA THR A 21 9.97 -1.24 8.78
C THR A 21 9.11 -1.72 9.95
N TYR A 22 7.79 -1.56 9.85
CA TYR A 22 6.88 -2.02 10.90
C TYR A 22 6.91 -3.53 11.10
N ARG A 23 6.88 -4.28 10.00
CA ARG A 23 6.86 -5.74 10.04
C ARG A 23 8.11 -6.33 10.68
N LEU A 24 9.28 -5.91 10.22
CA LEU A 24 10.54 -6.41 10.75
C LEU A 24 10.79 -5.93 12.18
N GLY A 25 10.45 -4.68 12.46
CA GLY A 25 10.59 -4.08 13.77
C GLY A 25 9.73 -4.78 14.83
N PHE A 26 8.45 -5.01 14.57
CA PHE A 26 7.60 -5.78 15.49
C PHE A 26 8.03 -7.25 15.57
N GLY A 27 8.50 -7.86 14.49
CA GLY A 27 9.06 -9.21 14.50
C GLY A 27 10.39 -9.33 15.25
N GLY A 28 11.09 -8.21 15.48
CA GLY A 28 12.35 -8.12 16.21
C GLY A 28 12.21 -7.84 17.71
N GLN A 29 11.00 -7.88 18.26
CA GLN A 29 10.76 -7.58 19.67
C GLN A 29 9.75 -8.55 20.28
N LYS A 30 9.87 -8.79 21.59
CA LYS A 30 8.97 -9.64 22.39
C LYS A 30 8.29 -8.80 23.45
N LYS A 31 6.97 -8.90 23.56
CA LYS A 31 6.23 -8.33 24.68
C LYS A 31 6.26 -9.30 25.84
N LEU A 32 6.74 -8.85 27.00
CA LEU A 32 6.80 -9.61 28.23
C LEU A 32 5.47 -9.55 29.02
N PRO A 33 5.25 -10.47 29.99
CA PRO A 33 4.02 -10.51 30.77
C PRO A 33 3.73 -9.24 31.59
N ASP A 34 4.78 -8.50 31.97
CA ASP A 34 4.68 -7.23 32.68
C ASP A 34 4.35 -6.03 31.78
N GLY A 35 4.21 -6.28 30.46
CA GLY A 35 3.93 -5.26 29.46
C GLY A 35 5.17 -4.58 28.88
N THR A 36 6.36 -4.86 29.39
CA THR A 36 7.63 -4.36 28.82
C THR A 36 7.94 -5.01 27.47
N VAL A 37 8.75 -4.35 26.68
CA VAL A 37 9.15 -4.83 25.35
C VAL A 37 10.66 -5.09 25.36
N GLU A 38 11.05 -6.31 25.03
CA GLU A 38 12.43 -6.74 24.90
C GLU A 38 12.79 -6.85 23.40
N PRO A 39 13.64 -5.94 22.87
CA PRO A 39 14.09 -6.01 21.48
C PRO A 39 15.27 -6.97 21.34
N ILE A 40 15.46 -7.52 20.14
CA ILE A 40 16.72 -8.19 19.78
C ILE A 40 17.84 -7.14 19.66
N PRO A 41 19.14 -7.53 19.74
CA PRO A 41 20.24 -6.57 19.56
C PRO A 41 20.22 -5.89 18.19
N ASP A 42 20.63 -4.62 18.13
CA ASP A 42 20.65 -3.79 16.92
C ASP A 42 21.35 -4.47 15.73
N LYS A 43 22.51 -5.10 15.98
CA LYS A 43 23.25 -5.82 14.95
C LYS A 43 22.43 -6.98 14.36
N VAL A 44 21.69 -7.69 15.21
CA VAL A 44 20.82 -8.81 14.78
C VAL A 44 19.65 -8.26 13.98
N MET A 45 19.11 -7.08 14.36
CA MET A 45 18.03 -6.45 13.61
C MET A 45 18.50 -6.04 12.21
N LYS A 46 19.68 -5.41 12.08
CA LYS A 46 20.25 -5.05 10.77
C LYS A 46 20.43 -6.29 9.89
N HIS A 47 21.05 -7.36 10.41
CA HIS A 47 21.16 -8.62 9.68
C HIS A 47 19.81 -9.19 9.22
N ARG A 48 18.79 -9.10 10.08
CA ARG A 48 17.43 -9.56 9.70
C ARG A 48 16.85 -8.76 8.55
N VAL A 49 17.13 -7.45 8.46
CA VAL A 49 16.74 -6.63 7.32
C VAL A 49 17.48 -7.08 6.07
N ASP A 50 18.80 -7.26 6.17
CA ASP A 50 19.66 -7.68 5.06
C ASP A 50 19.24 -9.06 4.52
N ASP A 51 19.05 -10.03 5.41
CA ASP A 51 18.59 -11.37 5.06
C ASP A 51 17.22 -11.33 4.37
N PHE A 52 16.28 -10.54 4.92
CA PHE A 52 14.93 -10.47 4.37
C PHE A 52 14.91 -9.93 2.94
N ILE A 53 15.61 -8.82 2.67
CA ILE A 53 15.65 -8.23 1.33
C ILE A 53 16.44 -9.12 0.38
N SER A 54 17.57 -9.65 0.81
CA SER A 54 18.38 -10.57 0.01
C SER A 54 17.61 -11.83 -0.37
N ASP A 55 16.94 -12.47 0.59
CA ASP A 55 16.11 -13.66 0.34
C ASP A 55 14.97 -13.36 -0.62
N MET A 56 14.32 -12.20 -0.46
CA MET A 56 13.27 -11.76 -1.35
C MET A 56 13.75 -11.66 -2.79
N LEU A 57 14.86 -10.95 -3.02
CA LEU A 57 15.38 -10.71 -4.35
C LEU A 57 15.98 -11.98 -4.97
N MET A 58 16.77 -12.76 -4.20
CA MET A 58 17.50 -13.91 -4.74
C MET A 58 16.64 -15.16 -4.91
N PHE A 59 15.72 -15.44 -4.00
CA PHE A 59 14.98 -16.70 -3.99
C PHE A 59 13.51 -16.57 -4.38
N HIS A 60 12.89 -15.43 -4.11
CA HIS A 60 11.47 -15.24 -4.39
C HIS A 60 11.19 -14.47 -5.68
N LEU A 61 12.10 -13.60 -6.08
CA LEU A 61 11.99 -12.80 -7.29
C LEU A 61 13.22 -12.97 -8.21
N PRO A 62 13.57 -14.22 -8.59
CA PRO A 62 14.83 -14.51 -9.29
C PRO A 62 14.95 -13.89 -10.69
N ALA A 63 13.84 -13.40 -11.25
CA ALA A 63 13.85 -12.69 -12.54
C ALA A 63 14.12 -11.19 -12.41
N VAL A 64 14.06 -10.66 -11.18
CA VAL A 64 14.34 -9.26 -10.85
C VAL A 64 15.85 -9.03 -10.92
N GLU A 65 16.25 -7.96 -11.60
CA GLU A 65 17.65 -7.58 -11.85
C GLU A 65 18.04 -6.35 -11.01
N ASP A 66 17.05 -5.56 -10.58
CA ASP A 66 17.26 -4.32 -9.84
C ASP A 66 16.11 -4.06 -8.86
N TYR A 67 16.28 -3.12 -7.94
CA TYR A 67 15.23 -2.73 -7.00
C TYR A 67 15.28 -1.24 -6.69
N GLU A 68 14.15 -0.70 -6.32
CA GLU A 68 13.98 0.62 -5.72
C GLU A 68 13.12 0.48 -4.46
N GLY A 69 13.56 1.04 -3.35
CA GLY A 69 12.79 1.05 -2.11
C GLY A 69 12.37 2.47 -1.73
N TYR A 70 11.21 2.61 -1.11
CA TYR A 70 10.65 3.92 -0.75
C TYR A 70 10.26 3.97 0.72
N LEU A 71 10.52 5.12 1.36
CA LEU A 71 10.21 5.42 2.75
C LEU A 71 9.60 6.81 2.87
N SER A 72 8.47 6.95 3.54
CA SER A 72 7.88 8.24 3.88
C SER A 72 8.70 8.93 4.99
N LEU A 73 9.32 10.08 4.75
CA LEU A 73 10.19 10.74 5.74
C LEU A 73 9.42 11.67 6.70
N ASN A 74 8.43 12.38 6.19
CA ASN A 74 7.66 13.32 7.00
C ASN A 74 6.16 13.17 6.72
N SER A 75 5.41 12.76 7.75
CA SER A 75 3.96 12.61 7.65
C SER A 75 3.21 13.95 7.68
N ASP A 76 3.78 14.98 8.30
CA ASP A 76 3.09 16.25 8.55
C ASP A 76 2.98 17.11 7.28
N ASP A 77 3.91 16.94 6.34
CA ASP A 77 3.93 17.66 5.05
C ASP A 77 3.13 16.92 3.95
N ASN A 78 2.43 15.84 4.28
CA ASN A 78 1.66 15.08 3.30
C ASN A 78 0.50 15.91 2.76
N TYR A 79 0.42 16.05 1.43
CA TYR A 79 -0.63 16.80 0.74
C TYR A 79 -2.06 16.33 1.09
N ARG A 80 -2.23 15.06 1.53
CA ARG A 80 -3.52 14.50 1.95
C ARG A 80 -4.15 15.27 3.11
N HIS A 81 -3.34 15.90 3.98
CA HIS A 81 -3.86 16.77 5.03
C HIS A 81 -4.60 17.98 4.47
N ALA A 82 -4.17 18.51 3.33
CA ALA A 82 -4.78 19.66 2.69
C ALA A 82 -6.07 19.32 1.93
N ILE A 83 -6.21 18.09 1.42
CA ILE A 83 -7.38 17.66 0.65
C ILE A 83 -8.45 16.94 1.47
N ALA A 84 -8.12 16.50 2.68
CA ALA A 84 -9.04 15.83 3.60
C ALA A 84 -10.08 16.82 4.13
N VAL A 85 -11.31 16.77 3.59
CA VAL A 85 -12.39 17.72 3.94
C VAL A 85 -13.54 17.07 4.74
N THR A 86 -13.66 15.74 4.71
CA THR A 86 -14.71 15.01 5.42
C THR A 86 -14.32 14.73 6.87
N ALA A 87 -13.10 14.31 7.09
CA ALA A 87 -12.50 14.06 8.38
C ALA A 87 -10.98 14.31 8.27
N PRO A 88 -10.29 14.65 9.38
CA PRO A 88 -8.83 14.81 9.33
C PRO A 88 -8.15 13.53 8.87
N TYR A 89 -7.26 13.64 7.89
CA TYR A 89 -6.47 12.50 7.40
C TYR A 89 -5.73 11.83 8.57
N LYS A 90 -5.87 10.50 8.68
CA LYS A 90 -5.31 9.70 9.80
C LYS A 90 -5.69 10.19 11.21
N GLY A 91 -6.69 11.06 11.34
CA GLY A 91 -7.08 11.67 12.62
C GLY A 91 -7.66 10.70 13.64
N ASN A 92 -8.00 9.48 13.23
CA ASN A 92 -8.42 8.39 14.11
C ASN A 92 -7.24 7.54 14.63
N ARG A 93 -6.02 7.77 14.13
CA ARG A 93 -4.82 7.10 14.64
C ARG A 93 -4.46 7.74 15.98
N THR A 94 -4.90 7.13 17.08
CA THR A 94 -4.18 7.24 18.34
C THR A 94 -2.76 6.76 18.07
N GLU A 95 -1.75 7.43 18.63
CA GLU A 95 -0.33 7.10 18.40
C GLU A 95 -0.11 5.59 18.35
N MET A 96 0.02 5.06 17.13
CA MET A 96 0.40 3.67 16.95
C MET A 96 1.81 3.52 17.52
N ALA A 97 1.95 2.66 18.51
CA ALA A 97 3.26 2.38 19.08
C ALA A 97 4.21 1.95 17.94
N LYS A 98 5.29 2.68 17.77
CA LYS A 98 6.36 2.29 16.85
C LYS A 98 7.13 1.12 17.46
N PRO A 99 7.64 0.17 16.65
CA PRO A 99 8.56 -0.84 17.16
C PRO A 99 9.85 -0.20 17.68
N VAL A 100 10.53 -0.85 18.64
CA VAL A 100 11.76 -0.30 19.26
C VAL A 100 12.81 0.05 18.20
N HIS A 101 12.98 -0.79 17.19
CA HIS A 101 13.99 -0.59 16.13
C HIS A 101 13.47 0.25 14.94
N TYR A 102 12.37 0.99 15.11
CA TYR A 102 11.78 1.74 14.00
C TYR A 102 12.79 2.66 13.27
N GLU A 103 13.48 3.52 14.02
CA GLU A 103 14.44 4.45 13.42
C GLU A 103 15.70 3.73 12.93
N LEU A 104 16.17 2.70 13.64
CA LEU A 104 17.32 1.88 13.25
C LEU A 104 17.12 1.21 11.89
N ILE A 105 15.93 0.63 11.67
CA ILE A 105 15.59 -0.04 10.41
C ILE A 105 15.54 0.98 9.28
N ARG A 106 14.87 2.10 9.49
CA ARG A 106 14.73 3.17 8.49
C ARG A 106 16.08 3.74 8.06
N GLU A 107 16.96 4.04 9.05
CA GLU A 107 18.32 4.49 8.77
C GLU A 107 19.10 3.44 7.96
N HIS A 108 18.98 2.17 8.32
CA HIS A 108 19.65 1.07 7.62
C HIS A 108 19.14 0.90 6.19
N LEU A 109 17.83 1.02 5.96
CA LEU A 109 17.25 1.00 4.62
C LEU A 109 17.74 2.16 3.76
N LEU A 110 17.80 3.38 4.31
CA LEU A 110 18.27 4.57 3.59
C LEU A 110 19.76 4.52 3.27
N THR A 111 20.59 4.03 4.22
CA THR A 111 22.06 4.12 4.11
C THR A 111 22.73 2.90 3.50
N SER A 112 22.20 1.70 3.76
CA SER A 112 22.80 0.43 3.32
C SER A 112 22.09 -0.18 2.11
N TRP A 113 20.77 0.09 1.97
CA TRP A 113 19.94 -0.37 0.87
C TRP A 113 19.54 0.75 -0.09
N GLU A 114 20.02 1.96 0.14
CA GLU A 114 19.83 3.14 -0.71
C GLU A 114 18.35 3.43 -1.05
N PHE A 115 17.44 3.16 -0.08
CA PHE A 115 16.02 3.47 -0.25
C PHE A 115 15.81 4.99 -0.38
N HIS A 116 14.86 5.37 -1.21
CA HIS A 116 14.48 6.76 -1.42
C HIS A 116 13.63 7.28 -0.26
N GLY A 117 14.09 8.33 0.41
CA GLY A 117 13.30 9.05 1.40
C GLY A 117 12.37 10.07 0.73
N ILE A 118 11.06 9.90 0.90
CA ILE A 118 10.03 10.70 0.24
C ILE A 118 9.48 11.76 1.20
N ILE A 119 9.33 12.99 0.72
CA ILE A 119 8.75 14.12 1.45
C ILE A 119 7.54 14.66 0.67
N GLY A 120 6.49 15.07 1.38
CA GLY A 120 5.29 15.68 0.79
C GLY A 120 4.23 14.67 0.32
N GLN A 121 4.59 13.41 0.14
CA GLN A 121 3.69 12.29 -0.18
C GLN A 121 4.09 11.04 0.59
N GLU A 122 3.33 9.97 0.49
CA GLU A 122 3.66 8.70 1.10
C GLU A 122 4.50 7.82 0.16
N ALA A 123 5.21 6.84 0.72
CA ALA A 123 6.01 5.90 -0.06
C ALA A 123 5.15 5.09 -1.06
N ASP A 124 3.91 4.77 -0.68
CA ASP A 124 2.94 4.09 -1.53
C ASP A 124 2.57 4.87 -2.79
N ASP A 125 2.51 6.23 -2.70
CA ASP A 125 2.32 7.08 -3.89
C ASP A 125 3.48 6.94 -4.88
N SER A 126 4.70 6.91 -4.37
CA SER A 126 5.89 6.73 -5.20
C SER A 126 5.92 5.35 -5.83
N LEU A 127 5.57 4.30 -5.06
CA LEU A 127 5.43 2.94 -5.59
C LEU A 127 4.40 2.88 -6.73
N ALA A 128 3.23 3.52 -6.53
CA ALA A 128 2.17 3.56 -7.53
C ALA A 128 2.58 4.32 -8.80
N GLN A 129 3.28 5.44 -8.65
CA GLN A 129 3.79 6.25 -9.76
C GLN A 129 4.82 5.46 -10.57
N GLU A 130 5.80 4.83 -9.90
CA GLU A 130 6.84 4.05 -10.58
C GLU A 130 6.28 2.78 -11.24
N GLN A 131 5.37 2.06 -10.59
CA GLN A 131 4.69 0.93 -11.21
C GLN A 131 3.91 1.36 -12.47
N THR A 132 3.24 2.51 -12.41
CA THR A 132 2.51 3.05 -13.57
C THR A 132 3.46 3.44 -14.70
N ARG A 133 4.64 4.00 -14.38
CA ARG A 133 5.67 4.37 -15.35
C ARG A 133 6.34 3.15 -16.00
N LEU A 134 6.66 2.14 -15.22
CA LEU A 134 7.39 0.95 -15.64
C LEU A 134 6.47 -0.16 -16.18
N GLY A 135 5.19 -0.15 -15.82
CA GLY A 135 4.21 -1.16 -16.21
C GLY A 135 4.64 -2.57 -15.78
N ASN A 136 4.54 -3.52 -16.71
CA ASN A 136 4.88 -4.93 -16.46
C ASN A 136 6.37 -5.19 -16.21
N TYR A 137 7.22 -4.17 -16.36
CA TYR A 137 8.65 -4.29 -16.09
C TYR A 137 8.99 -4.24 -14.60
N SER A 138 8.04 -3.84 -13.76
CA SER A 138 8.20 -3.76 -12.30
C SER A 138 7.21 -4.62 -11.53
N VAL A 139 7.52 -4.85 -10.24
CA VAL A 139 6.65 -5.54 -9.28
C VAL A 139 6.63 -4.79 -7.96
N ILE A 140 5.46 -4.39 -7.49
CA ILE A 140 5.30 -3.81 -6.15
C ILE A 140 5.40 -4.92 -5.11
N CYS A 141 6.35 -4.77 -4.18
CA CYS A 141 6.57 -5.65 -3.04
C CYS A 141 5.98 -5.03 -1.77
N SER A 142 4.72 -5.30 -1.50
CA SER A 142 3.97 -4.80 -0.33
C SER A 142 2.92 -5.80 0.13
N ILE A 143 2.41 -5.63 1.34
CA ILE A 143 1.24 -6.35 1.86
C ILE A 143 0.02 -5.45 1.95
N ASP A 144 0.16 -4.18 1.61
CA ASP A 144 -0.97 -3.26 1.59
C ASP A 144 -1.94 -3.63 0.46
N LYS A 145 -3.20 -3.83 0.85
CA LYS A 145 -4.29 -4.15 -0.08
C LYS A 145 -4.58 -2.99 -1.04
N ASP A 146 -4.28 -1.76 -0.61
CA ASP A 146 -4.59 -0.56 -1.39
C ASP A 146 -3.67 -0.43 -2.60
N MET A 147 -2.47 -1.04 -2.54
CA MET A 147 -1.61 -1.19 -3.71
C MET A 147 -2.25 -2.00 -4.85
N LEU A 148 -3.23 -2.87 -4.56
CA LEU A 148 -3.97 -3.61 -5.59
C LEU A 148 -4.91 -2.75 -6.44
N GLN A 149 -4.95 -1.45 -6.23
CA GLN A 149 -5.58 -0.47 -7.13
C GLN A 149 -4.67 -0.12 -8.31
N VAL A 150 -3.37 -0.34 -8.17
CA VAL A 150 -2.38 -0.06 -9.20
C VAL A 150 -2.22 -1.28 -10.12
N PRO A 151 -2.47 -1.17 -11.43
CA PRO A 151 -2.26 -2.27 -12.37
C PRO A 151 -0.79 -2.69 -12.46
N GLY A 152 -0.55 -3.97 -12.65
CA GLY A 152 0.80 -4.54 -12.80
C GLY A 152 1.04 -5.73 -11.86
N TRP A 153 2.32 -6.09 -11.72
CA TRP A 153 2.74 -7.17 -10.85
C TRP A 153 2.81 -6.74 -9.38
N HIS A 154 2.31 -7.58 -8.49
CA HIS A 154 2.37 -7.42 -7.04
C HIS A 154 2.92 -8.67 -6.40
N TRP A 155 3.82 -8.50 -5.45
CA TRP A 155 4.34 -9.58 -4.63
C TRP A 155 4.07 -9.34 -3.15
N ASN A 156 3.28 -10.25 -2.56
CA ASN A 156 2.97 -10.21 -1.14
C ASN A 156 4.07 -10.95 -0.36
N PHE A 157 4.95 -10.22 0.30
CA PHE A 157 6.10 -10.78 0.99
C PHE A 157 5.76 -11.56 2.29
N VAL A 158 4.51 -11.56 2.73
CA VAL A 158 4.04 -12.41 3.84
C VAL A 158 3.54 -13.75 3.32
N LYS A 159 2.67 -13.72 2.31
CA LYS A 159 2.11 -14.92 1.70
C LYS A 159 3.07 -15.58 0.72
N ARG A 160 4.09 -14.84 0.26
CA ARG A 160 5.02 -15.24 -0.81
C ARG A 160 4.29 -15.57 -2.11
N GLU A 161 3.32 -14.74 -2.45
CA GLU A 161 2.47 -14.91 -3.61
C GLU A 161 2.67 -13.77 -4.60
N MET A 162 2.89 -14.12 -5.86
CA MET A 162 2.89 -13.20 -7.00
C MET A 162 1.47 -13.11 -7.56
N ARG A 163 1.02 -11.88 -7.84
CA ARG A 163 -0.27 -11.62 -8.48
C ARG A 163 -0.11 -10.54 -9.54
N TYR A 164 -0.77 -10.73 -10.67
CA TYR A 164 -0.96 -9.68 -11.65
C TYR A 164 -2.34 -9.04 -11.47
N VAL A 165 -2.39 -7.72 -11.41
CA VAL A 165 -3.63 -6.92 -11.36
C VAL A 165 -3.78 -6.22 -12.69
N ASN A 166 -4.87 -6.46 -13.39
CA ASN A 166 -5.18 -5.73 -14.62
C ASN A 166 -5.91 -4.41 -14.32
N GLU A 167 -6.00 -3.52 -15.32
CA GLU A 167 -6.64 -2.19 -15.17
C GLU A 167 -8.09 -2.27 -14.64
N SER A 168 -8.86 -3.27 -15.08
CA SER A 168 -10.26 -3.43 -14.64
C SER A 168 -10.34 -3.86 -13.18
N GLU A 169 -9.44 -4.74 -12.73
CA GLU A 169 -9.35 -5.18 -11.33
C GLU A 169 -8.88 -4.06 -10.40
N GLY A 170 -7.87 -3.30 -10.82
CA GLY A 170 -7.39 -2.13 -10.07
C GLY A 170 -8.49 -1.09 -9.92
N PHE A 171 -9.15 -0.75 -11.02
CA PHE A 171 -10.26 0.20 -11.00
C PHE A 171 -11.47 -0.30 -10.20
N TYR A 172 -11.76 -1.61 -10.23
CA TYR A 172 -12.79 -2.20 -9.39
C TYR A 172 -12.45 -2.05 -7.89
N SER A 173 -11.21 -2.30 -7.50
CA SER A 173 -10.74 -2.12 -6.12
C SER A 173 -10.88 -0.66 -5.67
N PHE A 174 -10.52 0.30 -6.52
CA PHE A 174 -10.75 1.72 -6.29
C PHE A 174 -12.24 2.06 -6.13
N CYS A 175 -13.12 1.53 -6.97
CA CYS A 175 -14.57 1.75 -6.85
C CYS A 175 -15.14 1.17 -5.55
N ILE A 176 -14.64 0.03 -5.09
CA ILE A 176 -15.00 -0.51 -3.76
C ILE A 176 -14.60 0.47 -2.66
N GLN A 177 -13.37 1.00 -2.70
CA GLN A 177 -12.90 1.95 -1.69
C GLN A 177 -13.68 3.27 -1.73
N LEU A 178 -14.02 3.79 -2.90
CA LEU A 178 -14.90 4.95 -3.02
C LEU A 178 -16.22 4.76 -2.25
N LEU A 179 -16.81 3.57 -2.31
CA LEU A 179 -18.07 3.27 -1.63
C LEU A 179 -17.90 2.99 -0.14
N THR A 180 -16.83 2.31 0.25
CA THR A 180 -16.62 1.85 1.63
C THR A 180 -15.83 2.83 2.50
N GLY A 181 -15.08 3.74 1.88
CA GLY A 181 -14.06 4.55 2.53
C GLY A 181 -12.85 3.73 2.97
N ASP A 182 -11.93 4.38 3.67
CA ASP A 182 -10.79 3.74 4.32
C ASP A 182 -10.72 4.13 5.80
N ARG A 183 -10.90 3.13 6.67
CA ARG A 183 -10.81 3.34 8.12
C ARG A 183 -9.39 3.61 8.59
N THR A 184 -8.40 3.08 7.88
CA THR A 184 -6.99 3.24 8.23
C THR A 184 -6.58 4.69 8.12
N ASP A 185 -7.06 5.37 7.09
CA ASP A 185 -6.75 6.76 6.80
C ASP A 185 -7.85 7.75 7.24
N ASN A 186 -8.85 7.24 7.96
CA ASN A 186 -9.98 8.02 8.44
C ASN A 186 -10.85 8.60 7.30
N ILE A 187 -10.86 7.94 6.14
CA ILE A 187 -11.67 8.34 5.01
C ILE A 187 -13.07 7.72 5.13
N VAL A 188 -14.07 8.57 5.18
CA VAL A 188 -15.46 8.15 5.40
C VAL A 188 -16.08 7.67 4.08
N GLY A 189 -16.54 6.43 4.05
CA GLY A 189 -17.37 5.90 2.95
C GLY A 189 -18.85 6.23 3.10
N ILE A 190 -19.66 5.66 2.22
CA ILE A 190 -21.13 5.83 2.26
C ILE A 190 -21.70 5.04 3.43
N ARG A 191 -22.48 5.71 4.27
CA ARG A 191 -23.08 5.10 5.47
C ARG A 191 -23.89 3.85 5.11
N GLY A 192 -23.56 2.74 5.75
CA GLY A 192 -24.24 1.46 5.58
C GLY A 192 -23.81 0.67 4.33
N ILE A 193 -22.81 1.14 3.57
CA ILE A 193 -22.15 0.41 2.48
C ILE A 193 -20.84 -0.16 2.97
N GLY A 194 -20.81 -1.45 3.26
CA GLY A 194 -19.59 -2.21 3.51
C GLY A 194 -19.18 -2.99 2.25
N PRO A 195 -18.02 -3.73 2.29
CA PRO A 195 -17.45 -4.40 1.11
C PRO A 195 -18.44 -5.30 0.35
N ALA A 196 -19.24 -6.08 1.07
CA ALA A 196 -20.22 -6.97 0.43
C ALA A 196 -21.33 -6.21 -0.33
N LYS A 197 -21.81 -5.08 0.23
CA LYS A 197 -22.80 -4.24 -0.47
C LYS A 197 -22.16 -3.49 -1.63
N ALA A 198 -20.95 -2.98 -1.46
CA ALA A 198 -20.22 -2.32 -2.53
C ALA A 198 -20.00 -3.28 -3.71
N ALA A 199 -19.54 -4.51 -3.46
CA ALA A 199 -19.42 -5.54 -4.49
C ALA A 199 -20.75 -5.84 -5.19
N LYS A 200 -21.86 -5.89 -4.44
CA LYS A 200 -23.20 -6.06 -5.02
C LYS A 200 -23.60 -4.89 -5.92
N CYS A 201 -23.28 -3.66 -5.54
CA CYS A 201 -23.54 -2.47 -6.36
C CYS A 201 -22.81 -2.51 -7.70
N LEU A 202 -21.59 -3.10 -7.72
CA LEU A 202 -20.75 -3.20 -8.90
C LEU A 202 -20.96 -4.50 -9.71
N SER A 203 -21.75 -5.45 -9.21
CA SER A 203 -21.84 -6.82 -9.77
C SER A 203 -22.30 -6.90 -11.23
N GLN A 204 -23.01 -5.89 -11.75
CA GLN A 204 -23.48 -5.83 -13.14
C GLN A 204 -22.60 -4.93 -14.03
N ALA A 205 -21.56 -4.32 -13.45
CA ALA A 205 -20.68 -3.40 -14.16
C ALA A 205 -19.42 -4.15 -14.64
N SER A 206 -19.30 -4.34 -15.94
CA SER A 206 -18.21 -5.08 -16.58
C SER A 206 -17.08 -4.17 -17.11
N THR A 207 -17.32 -2.87 -17.20
CA THR A 207 -16.33 -1.89 -17.65
C THR A 207 -16.10 -0.82 -16.60
N SER A 208 -14.93 -0.19 -16.60
CA SER A 208 -14.60 0.93 -15.69
C SER A 208 -15.62 2.05 -15.76
N ARG A 209 -16.18 2.33 -16.96
CA ARG A 209 -17.22 3.34 -17.14
C ARG A 209 -18.54 2.95 -16.45
N GLU A 210 -18.92 1.67 -16.52
CA GLU A 210 -20.13 1.16 -15.85
C GLU A 210 -19.93 1.12 -14.33
N GLN A 211 -18.75 0.73 -13.87
CA GLN A 211 -18.38 0.76 -12.45
C GLN A 211 -18.48 2.18 -11.89
N LEU A 212 -17.92 3.17 -12.57
CA LEU A 212 -18.01 4.57 -12.16
C LEU A 212 -19.46 5.10 -12.16
N ARG A 213 -20.26 4.70 -13.13
CA ARG A 213 -21.70 5.04 -13.16
C ARG A 213 -22.44 4.44 -11.97
N ALA A 214 -22.16 3.18 -11.63
CA ALA A 214 -22.77 2.51 -10.48
C ALA A 214 -22.38 3.23 -9.18
N VAL A 215 -21.10 3.57 -8.99
CA VAL A 215 -20.65 4.39 -7.84
C VAL A 215 -21.39 5.71 -7.79
N SER A 216 -21.45 6.45 -8.90
CA SER A 216 -22.11 7.76 -8.97
C SER A 216 -23.60 7.68 -8.61
N GLU A 217 -24.28 6.60 -9.03
CA GLU A 217 -25.68 6.36 -8.69
C GLU A 217 -25.89 6.16 -7.20
N VAL A 218 -25.02 5.35 -6.55
CA VAL A 218 -25.09 5.11 -5.10
C VAL A 218 -24.89 6.41 -4.33
N TYR A 219 -23.93 7.25 -4.72
CA TYR A 219 -23.70 8.57 -4.10
C TYR A 219 -24.90 9.50 -4.27
N ARG A 220 -25.51 9.53 -5.46
CA ARG A 220 -26.69 10.36 -5.72
C ARG A 220 -27.90 9.96 -4.85
N GLN A 221 -28.09 8.64 -4.66
CA GLN A 221 -29.15 8.10 -3.80
C GLN A 221 -28.91 8.34 -2.32
N SER A 222 -27.65 8.36 -1.90
CA SER A 222 -27.27 8.61 -0.50
C SER A 222 -27.22 10.09 -0.13
N GLY A 223 -27.26 11.00 -1.11
CA GLY A 223 -27.12 12.44 -0.89
C GLY A 223 -25.68 12.92 -0.67
N ASP A 224 -24.70 12.03 -0.74
CA ASP A 224 -23.29 12.39 -0.63
C ASP A 224 -22.71 12.94 -1.93
N GLY A 225 -21.81 13.91 -1.84
CA GLY A 225 -21.17 14.52 -3.00
C GLY A 225 -20.00 13.69 -3.53
N LEU A 226 -20.14 13.08 -4.71
CA LEU A 226 -19.10 12.24 -5.31
C LEU A 226 -17.73 12.94 -5.40
N LEU A 227 -17.70 14.21 -5.81
CA LEU A 227 -16.45 14.97 -5.98
C LEU A 227 -15.65 15.11 -4.69
N ARG A 228 -16.33 15.21 -3.55
CA ARG A 228 -15.70 15.29 -2.24
C ARG A 228 -14.92 14.02 -1.92
N HIS A 229 -15.57 12.87 -2.06
CA HIS A 229 -14.94 11.58 -1.80
C HIS A 229 -13.87 11.23 -2.83
N PHE A 230 -14.02 11.65 -4.09
CA PHE A 230 -12.97 11.51 -5.09
C PHE A 230 -11.68 12.18 -4.66
N ARG A 231 -11.75 13.41 -4.13
CA ARG A 231 -10.56 14.13 -3.65
C ARG A 231 -9.86 13.42 -2.50
N GLU A 232 -10.63 12.80 -1.60
CA GLU A 232 -10.09 12.12 -0.42
C GLU A 232 -9.55 10.72 -0.73
N ASN A 233 -10.11 10.04 -1.73
CA ASN A 233 -9.73 8.66 -2.09
C ASN A 233 -8.78 8.55 -3.29
N CYS A 234 -8.65 9.62 -4.08
CA CYS A 234 -7.69 9.66 -5.20
C CYS A 234 -6.37 10.35 -4.80
N GLY A 235 -6.33 10.93 -3.60
CA GLY A 235 -5.35 11.77 -2.94
C GLY A 235 -3.97 11.74 -3.30
#